data_27a1ab9faeff9f2d290352cdacba975b
#
_entry.id   27a1ab9faeff9f2d290352cdacba975b
#
_cell.length_a   1.000
_cell.length_b   1.000
_cell.length_c   1.000
_cell.angle_alpha   90.00
_cell.angle_beta   90.00
_cell.angle_gamma   90.00
#
_symmetry.space_group_name_H-M   'P 1'
#
loop_
_entity.id
_entity.type
_entity.pdbx_description
1 polymer ?
#
loop_
_entity_poly.entity_id
_entity_poly.type
_entity_poly.pdbx_seq_one_letter_code
_entity_poly.pdbx_strand_id
1 'polypeptide(L)'
;MDTFYNLINQIAEMSDEEIEQLENAYDNLFEGMINNQELINETRRAMKAAGMTAADIENDKESIYTLVNHMKEAEHFSEKKSALLDKVVEITMGIYDKAIETGMRETATISVELCHENAKLPTYAHEGDAGFDFYLPEDFTIKAHEYGKIAKTGLKMAIPTGYELQIRPRSGNSVKTTLRISNTPGTIDCGYCNEIGIICDNIGDEDLEFKAGDRIAQGVLAICPKGIFNQVEDIMKVAGANRQGGFGSTGK
;
A
#
# COMPACT_ATOMS: atom_id res chain seq x y z
N MET A 1 -10.85 -17.62 6.86
CA MET A 1 -11.48 -18.49 7.90
C MET A 1 -11.14 -19.94 7.66
N ASP A 2 -11.48 -20.55 6.52
CA ASP A 2 -11.22 -21.99 6.28
C ASP A 2 -9.76 -22.40 6.51
N THR A 3 -8.81 -21.57 6.11
CA THR A 3 -7.37 -21.85 6.31
C THR A 3 -6.99 -21.87 7.79
N PHE A 4 -7.56 -20.98 8.60
CA PHE A 4 -7.31 -20.92 10.04
C PHE A 4 -7.90 -22.11 10.78
N TYR A 5 -9.16 -22.48 10.48
CA TYR A 5 -9.79 -23.69 11.03
C TYR A 5 -9.02 -24.97 10.66
N ASN A 6 -8.53 -25.05 9.42
CA ASN A 6 -7.69 -26.15 8.98
C ASN A 6 -6.38 -26.23 9.77
N LEU A 7 -5.75 -25.08 10.05
CA LEU A 7 -4.52 -25.02 10.85
C LEU A 7 -4.76 -25.47 12.30
N ILE A 8 -5.85 -24.99 12.94
CA ILE A 8 -6.23 -25.43 14.29
C ILE A 8 -6.42 -26.95 14.33
N ASN A 9 -7.16 -27.50 13.38
CA ASN A 9 -7.39 -28.94 13.31
C ASN A 9 -6.09 -29.75 13.11
N GLN A 10 -5.18 -29.25 12.26
CA GLN A 10 -3.87 -29.86 12.08
C GLN A 10 -3.07 -29.88 13.40
N ILE A 11 -3.04 -28.78 14.13
CA ILE A 11 -2.36 -28.69 15.45
C ILE A 11 -3.03 -29.65 16.45
N ALA A 12 -4.36 -29.77 16.43
CA ALA A 12 -5.08 -30.68 17.29
C ALA A 12 -4.66 -32.17 17.09
N GLU A 13 -4.36 -32.54 15.86
CA GLU A 13 -3.92 -33.89 15.47
C GLU A 13 -2.43 -34.17 15.73
N MET A 14 -1.57 -33.13 15.92
CA MET A 14 -0.13 -33.28 16.11
C MET A 14 0.22 -33.93 17.45
N SER A 15 1.31 -34.69 17.48
CA SER A 15 1.94 -35.15 18.73
C SER A 15 2.76 -34.03 19.40
N ASP A 16 3.06 -34.16 20.69
CA ASP A 16 3.90 -33.20 21.42
C ASP A 16 5.33 -33.11 20.85
N GLU A 17 5.84 -34.19 20.25
CA GLU A 17 7.15 -34.21 19.60
C GLU A 17 7.16 -33.40 18.29
N GLU A 18 6.10 -33.51 17.49
CA GLU A 18 5.91 -32.71 16.28
C GLU A 18 5.74 -31.22 16.59
N ILE A 19 5.04 -30.91 17.67
CA ILE A 19 4.88 -29.52 18.16
C ILE A 19 6.23 -28.93 18.58
N GLU A 20 7.04 -29.67 19.34
CA GLU A 20 8.37 -29.20 19.76
C GLU A 20 9.31 -28.97 18.56
N GLN A 21 9.24 -29.82 17.53
CA GLN A 21 9.98 -29.61 16.29
C GLN A 21 9.52 -28.35 15.56
N LEU A 22 8.21 -28.08 15.52
CA LEU A 22 7.62 -26.90 14.90
C LEU A 22 8.02 -25.62 15.63
N GLU A 23 7.92 -25.59 16.96
CA GLU A 23 8.32 -24.45 17.78
C GLU A 23 9.79 -24.09 17.58
N ASN A 24 10.69 -25.09 17.63
CA ASN A 24 12.11 -24.88 17.42
C ASN A 24 12.45 -24.36 16.00
N ALA A 25 11.66 -24.76 15.00
CA ALA A 25 11.88 -24.33 13.62
C ALA A 25 11.38 -22.91 13.34
N TYR A 26 10.36 -22.45 14.06
CA TYR A 26 9.58 -21.25 13.69
C TYR A 26 9.51 -20.16 14.76
N ASP A 27 10.21 -20.27 15.90
CA ASP A 27 10.14 -19.30 17.00
C ASP A 27 10.45 -17.86 16.54
N ASN A 28 11.44 -17.68 15.66
CA ASN A 28 11.77 -16.38 15.09
C ASN A 28 10.85 -15.93 13.93
N LEU A 29 10.12 -16.88 13.32
CA LEU A 29 9.23 -16.59 12.20
C LEU A 29 7.90 -16.01 12.69
N PHE A 30 7.39 -16.52 13.80
CA PHE A 30 6.10 -16.11 14.37
C PHE A 30 6.07 -14.63 14.76
N GLU A 31 7.13 -14.10 15.35
CA GLU A 31 7.21 -12.66 15.71
C GLU A 31 7.17 -11.75 14.47
N GLY A 32 7.70 -12.20 13.35
CA GLY A 32 7.68 -11.45 12.08
C GLY A 32 6.33 -11.43 11.38
N MET A 33 5.45 -12.42 11.65
CA MET A 33 4.20 -12.58 10.90
C MET A 33 3.18 -11.47 11.16
N ILE A 34 3.04 -11.01 12.41
CA ILE A 34 2.10 -9.94 12.78
C ILE A 34 2.43 -8.61 12.07
N ASN A 35 3.71 -8.39 11.77
CA ASN A 35 4.18 -7.18 11.06
C ASN A 35 4.46 -7.44 9.58
N ASN A 36 4.15 -8.63 9.06
CA ASN A 36 4.32 -8.94 7.65
C ASN A 36 3.29 -8.21 6.80
N GLN A 37 3.74 -7.18 6.09
CA GLN A 37 2.87 -6.31 5.33
C GLN A 37 2.10 -7.03 4.21
N GLU A 38 2.71 -8.02 3.59
CA GLU A 38 2.05 -8.80 2.53
C GLU A 38 0.93 -9.67 3.10
N LEU A 39 1.17 -10.35 4.20
CA LEU A 39 0.17 -11.16 4.90
C LEU A 39 -1.00 -10.30 5.41
N ILE A 40 -0.72 -9.11 5.95
CA ILE A 40 -1.74 -8.14 6.34
C ILE A 40 -2.58 -7.70 5.14
N ASN A 41 -1.94 -7.41 4.00
CA ASN A 41 -2.65 -7.00 2.78
C ASN A 41 -3.47 -8.15 2.18
N GLU A 42 -2.98 -9.38 2.18
CA GLU A 42 -3.74 -10.56 1.76
C GLU A 42 -4.98 -10.76 2.65
N THR A 43 -4.82 -10.64 3.95
CA THR A 43 -5.92 -10.72 4.91
C THR A 43 -6.97 -9.65 4.62
N ARG A 44 -6.57 -8.39 4.36
CA ARG A 44 -7.50 -7.31 3.95
C ARG A 44 -8.22 -7.61 2.66
N ARG A 45 -7.53 -8.16 1.65
CA ARG A 45 -8.16 -8.54 0.37
C ARG A 45 -9.23 -9.61 0.59
N ALA A 46 -8.91 -10.63 1.40
CA ALA A 46 -9.84 -11.69 1.74
C ALA A 46 -11.07 -11.16 2.50
N MET A 47 -10.88 -10.29 3.49
CA MET A 47 -11.96 -9.65 4.25
C MET A 47 -12.88 -8.82 3.33
N LYS A 48 -12.29 -7.99 2.45
CA LYS A 48 -13.07 -7.21 1.48
C LYS A 48 -13.83 -8.07 0.49
N ALA A 49 -13.22 -9.14 -0.02
CA ALA A 49 -13.88 -10.08 -0.93
C ALA A 49 -15.05 -10.79 -0.26
N ALA A 50 -14.97 -11.04 1.04
CA ALA A 50 -16.06 -11.60 1.85
C ALA A 50 -17.11 -10.55 2.27
N GLY A 51 -16.90 -9.26 1.96
CA GLY A 51 -17.80 -8.17 2.35
C GLY A 51 -17.84 -7.88 3.84
N MET A 52 -16.79 -8.26 4.59
CA MET A 52 -16.71 -8.12 6.04
C MET A 52 -16.50 -6.67 6.46
N THR A 53 -17.20 -6.26 7.50
CA THR A 53 -16.99 -4.99 8.21
C THR A 53 -16.06 -5.18 9.41
N ALA A 54 -15.58 -4.08 10.01
CA ALA A 54 -14.80 -4.16 11.24
C ALA A 54 -15.59 -4.83 12.40
N ALA A 55 -16.90 -4.60 12.46
CA ALA A 55 -17.75 -5.24 13.47
C ALA A 55 -17.88 -6.76 13.25
N ASP A 56 -17.97 -7.20 11.99
CA ASP A 56 -17.98 -8.63 11.67
C ASP A 56 -16.68 -9.32 12.10
N ILE A 57 -15.54 -8.64 11.91
CA ILE A 57 -14.23 -9.15 12.29
C ILE A 57 -14.09 -9.25 13.82
N GLU A 58 -14.57 -8.25 14.57
CA GLU A 58 -14.57 -8.34 16.05
C GLU A 58 -15.43 -9.50 16.56
N ASN A 59 -16.61 -9.72 15.98
CA ASN A 59 -17.46 -10.88 16.29
C ASN A 59 -16.77 -12.21 15.96
N ASP A 60 -16.07 -12.27 14.83
CA ASP A 60 -15.33 -13.46 14.43
C ASP A 60 -14.16 -13.76 15.37
N LYS A 61 -13.44 -12.72 15.85
CA LYS A 61 -12.38 -12.87 16.85
C LYS A 61 -12.90 -13.52 18.13
N GLU A 62 -14.01 -13.04 18.67
CA GLU A 62 -14.67 -13.61 19.84
C GLU A 62 -15.07 -15.08 19.64
N SER A 63 -15.60 -15.39 18.45
CA SER A 63 -15.98 -16.75 18.06
C SER A 63 -14.76 -17.69 17.98
N ILE A 64 -13.62 -17.21 17.45
CA ILE A 64 -12.38 -17.96 17.37
C ILE A 64 -11.83 -18.28 18.78
N TYR A 65 -11.76 -17.28 19.66
CA TYR A 65 -11.33 -17.51 21.05
C TYR A 65 -12.22 -18.55 21.77
N THR A 66 -13.54 -18.43 21.59
CA THR A 66 -14.50 -19.35 22.19
C THR A 66 -14.31 -20.78 21.68
N LEU A 67 -14.11 -20.93 20.36
CA LEU A 67 -13.88 -22.25 19.74
C LEU A 67 -12.61 -22.90 20.26
N VAL A 68 -11.48 -22.15 20.26
CA VAL A 68 -10.18 -22.70 20.68
C VAL A 68 -10.21 -23.10 22.14
N ASN A 69 -10.86 -22.33 23.00
CA ASN A 69 -11.02 -22.70 24.43
C ASN A 69 -11.87 -23.95 24.59
N HIS A 70 -12.98 -24.08 23.86
CA HIS A 70 -13.80 -25.31 23.87
C HIS A 70 -13.01 -26.54 23.40
N MET A 71 -12.18 -26.40 22.35
CA MET A 71 -11.36 -27.51 21.86
C MET A 71 -10.33 -27.94 22.92
N LYS A 72 -9.66 -27.00 23.58
CA LYS A 72 -8.70 -27.29 24.65
C LYS A 72 -9.35 -28.06 25.80
N GLU A 73 -10.54 -27.65 26.20
CA GLU A 73 -11.30 -28.31 27.30
C GLU A 73 -11.81 -29.69 26.89
N ALA A 74 -12.38 -29.82 25.69
CA ALA A 74 -13.03 -31.05 25.23
C ALA A 74 -12.01 -32.17 24.94
N GLU A 75 -10.85 -31.84 24.36
CA GLU A 75 -9.88 -32.84 23.90
C GLU A 75 -8.71 -33.04 24.86
N HIS A 76 -8.70 -32.38 26.03
CA HIS A 76 -7.65 -32.51 27.06
C HIS A 76 -6.23 -32.33 26.44
N PHE A 77 -6.03 -31.25 25.71
CA PHE A 77 -4.74 -30.96 25.07
C PHE A 77 -3.59 -30.87 26.08
N SER A 78 -2.40 -31.33 25.67
CA SER A 78 -1.18 -31.14 26.46
C SER A 78 -0.88 -29.62 26.63
N GLU A 79 -0.06 -29.28 27.62
CA GLU A 79 0.37 -27.89 27.84
C GLU A 79 1.06 -27.30 26.60
N LYS A 80 1.90 -28.08 25.92
CA LYS A 80 2.57 -27.67 24.68
C LYS A 80 1.58 -27.36 23.57
N LYS A 81 0.63 -28.27 23.34
CA LYS A 81 -0.42 -28.08 22.32
C LYS A 81 -1.28 -26.86 22.60
N SER A 82 -1.66 -26.64 23.85
CA SER A 82 -2.42 -25.49 24.28
C SER A 82 -1.63 -24.19 24.07
N ALA A 83 -0.34 -24.15 24.40
CA ALA A 83 0.52 -23.00 24.22
C ALA A 83 0.70 -22.63 22.74
N LEU A 84 0.91 -23.64 21.86
CA LEU A 84 1.03 -23.39 20.42
C LEU A 84 -0.28 -22.83 19.82
N LEU A 85 -1.43 -23.34 20.24
CA LEU A 85 -2.73 -22.82 19.81
C LEU A 85 -2.95 -21.37 20.25
N ASP A 86 -2.59 -21.03 21.49
CA ASP A 86 -2.67 -19.65 21.98
C ASP A 86 -1.80 -18.71 21.15
N LYS A 87 -0.58 -19.13 20.83
CA LYS A 87 0.35 -18.36 19.99
C LYS A 87 -0.20 -18.15 18.57
N VAL A 88 -0.79 -19.17 17.96
CA VAL A 88 -1.41 -19.07 16.64
C VAL A 88 -2.62 -18.13 16.65
N VAL A 89 -3.46 -18.20 17.69
CA VAL A 89 -4.58 -17.28 17.87
C VAL A 89 -4.07 -15.85 18.02
N GLU A 90 -3.09 -15.60 18.88
CA GLU A 90 -2.51 -14.27 19.12
C GLU A 90 -1.97 -13.65 17.82
N ILE A 91 -1.21 -14.43 17.03
CA ILE A 91 -0.67 -13.98 15.75
C ILE A 91 -1.80 -13.65 14.77
N THR A 92 -2.80 -14.52 14.65
CA THR A 92 -3.94 -14.32 13.74
C THR A 92 -4.72 -13.07 14.13
N MET A 93 -5.00 -12.87 15.42
CA MET A 93 -5.67 -11.67 15.93
C MET A 93 -4.84 -10.41 15.68
N GLY A 94 -3.53 -10.47 15.91
CA GLY A 94 -2.62 -9.35 15.63
C GLY A 94 -2.62 -8.94 14.15
N ILE A 95 -2.68 -9.91 13.22
CA ILE A 95 -2.80 -9.64 11.78
C ILE A 95 -4.15 -8.98 11.47
N TYR A 96 -5.25 -9.45 12.08
CA TYR A 96 -6.58 -8.86 11.92
C TYR A 96 -6.64 -7.44 12.45
N ASP A 97 -6.08 -7.16 13.63
CA ASP A 97 -6.00 -5.81 14.20
C ASP A 97 -5.23 -4.86 13.27
N LYS A 98 -4.07 -5.29 12.78
CA LYS A 98 -3.30 -4.53 11.79
C LYS A 98 -4.05 -4.31 10.48
N ALA A 99 -4.86 -5.28 10.04
CA ALA A 99 -5.68 -5.13 8.86
C ALA A 99 -6.79 -4.07 9.04
N ILE A 100 -7.36 -3.95 10.25
CA ILE A 100 -8.42 -3.00 10.60
C ILE A 100 -7.85 -1.60 10.88
N GLU A 101 -6.72 -1.51 11.59
CA GLU A 101 -6.10 -0.25 12.08
C GLU A 101 -5.95 0.81 10.99
N THR A 102 -5.70 0.41 9.76
CA THR A 102 -5.55 1.30 8.61
C THR A 102 -6.84 1.43 7.78
N GLY A 103 -8.01 1.22 8.38
CA GLY A 103 -9.31 1.35 7.72
C GLY A 103 -9.50 0.37 6.55
N MET A 104 -9.00 -0.85 6.66
CA MET A 104 -9.04 -1.88 5.60
C MET A 104 -8.32 -1.46 4.30
N ARG A 105 -7.39 -0.49 4.36
CA ARG A 105 -6.55 -0.10 3.21
C ARG A 105 -5.33 -1.00 3.13
N GLU A 106 -4.94 -1.33 1.91
CA GLU A 106 -3.62 -1.91 1.68
C GLU A 106 -2.56 -0.86 1.97
N THR A 107 -1.52 -1.25 2.69
CA THR A 107 -0.37 -0.41 2.98
C THR A 107 0.90 -1.05 2.41
N ALA A 108 1.85 -0.23 2.05
CA ALA A 108 3.15 -0.67 1.58
C ALA A 108 4.24 0.20 2.19
N THR A 109 5.34 -0.41 2.59
CA THR A 109 6.48 0.33 3.14
C THR A 109 7.29 0.93 2.00
N ILE A 110 7.50 2.25 2.06
CA ILE A 110 8.38 2.99 1.17
C ILE A 110 9.60 3.42 1.98
N SER A 111 10.77 2.89 1.66
CA SER A 111 12.02 3.37 2.29
C SER A 111 12.46 4.67 1.64
N VAL A 112 12.84 5.65 2.46
CA VAL A 112 13.19 7.01 2.00
C VAL A 112 14.57 7.40 2.51
N GLU A 113 15.44 7.85 1.61
CA GLU A 113 16.72 8.50 1.92
C GLU A 113 16.57 10.01 1.73
N LEU A 114 16.95 10.80 2.76
CA LEU A 114 17.05 12.24 2.65
C LEU A 114 18.45 12.58 2.09
N CYS A 115 18.48 13.11 0.87
CA CYS A 115 19.73 13.46 0.20
C CYS A 115 20.00 14.99 0.13
N HIS A 116 19.25 15.77 0.91
CA HIS A 116 19.46 17.20 1.11
C HIS A 116 19.21 17.54 2.60
N GLU A 117 19.99 18.45 3.17
CA GLU A 117 19.92 18.79 4.61
C GLU A 117 18.57 19.31 5.09
N ASN A 118 17.84 20.01 4.22
CA ASN A 118 16.51 20.55 4.50
C ASN A 118 15.38 19.69 3.95
N ALA A 119 15.67 18.50 3.41
CA ALA A 119 14.64 17.59 2.92
C ALA A 119 13.74 17.11 4.05
N LYS A 120 12.46 16.95 3.76
CA LYS A 120 11.46 16.46 4.70
C LYS A 120 10.78 15.22 4.15
N LEU A 121 10.47 14.26 5.03
CA LEU A 121 9.64 13.12 4.65
C LEU A 121 8.28 13.61 4.13
N PRO A 122 7.73 12.98 3.10
CA PRO A 122 6.38 13.26 2.63
C PRO A 122 5.35 12.99 3.74
N THR A 123 4.26 13.76 3.77
CA THR A 123 3.23 13.60 4.79
C THR A 123 1.83 13.59 4.19
N TYR A 124 0.95 12.77 4.73
CA TYR A 124 -0.49 12.87 4.52
C TYR A 124 -1.04 14.02 5.39
N ALA A 125 -1.95 14.84 4.85
CA ALA A 125 -2.60 15.89 5.62
C ALA A 125 -3.66 15.32 6.56
N HIS A 126 -4.37 14.26 6.12
CA HIS A 126 -5.38 13.54 6.89
C HIS A 126 -5.20 12.04 6.68
N GLU A 127 -5.60 11.23 7.67
CA GLU A 127 -5.51 9.77 7.64
C GLU A 127 -6.19 9.15 6.41
N GLY A 128 -7.29 9.74 5.95
CA GLY A 128 -8.04 9.29 4.79
C GLY A 128 -7.47 9.66 3.42
N ASP A 129 -6.42 10.49 3.35
CA ASP A 129 -5.91 11.01 2.09
C ASP A 129 -5.26 9.90 1.23
N ALA A 130 -5.44 10.00 -0.09
CA ALA A 130 -4.77 9.15 -1.06
C ALA A 130 -3.38 9.69 -1.44
N GLY A 131 -3.18 10.98 -1.34
CA GLY A 131 -1.95 11.67 -1.71
C GLY A 131 -1.20 12.22 -0.50
N PHE A 132 0.11 12.10 -0.53
CA PHE A 132 1.03 12.73 0.43
C PHE A 132 1.78 13.88 -0.22
N ASP A 133 2.08 14.92 0.55
CA ASP A 133 2.71 16.14 0.04
C ASP A 133 4.23 16.01 -0.08
N PHE A 134 4.79 16.52 -1.19
CA PHE A 134 6.22 16.76 -1.39
C PHE A 134 6.57 18.20 -1.08
N TYR A 135 7.66 18.38 -0.33
CA TYR A 135 8.16 19.66 0.11
C TYR A 135 9.42 20.04 -0.65
N LEU A 136 9.57 21.33 -0.94
CA LEU A 136 10.81 21.88 -1.47
C LEU A 136 11.88 21.97 -0.37
N PRO A 137 13.11 21.47 -0.57
CA PRO A 137 14.18 21.63 0.40
C PRO A 137 14.84 23.02 0.33
N GLU A 138 14.66 23.75 -0.76
CA GLU A 138 15.23 25.07 -1.04
C GLU A 138 14.25 25.96 -1.79
N ASP A 139 14.57 27.27 -1.88
CA ASP A 139 13.77 28.21 -2.66
C ASP A 139 13.77 27.81 -4.15
N PHE A 140 12.63 27.86 -4.79
CA PHE A 140 12.44 27.47 -6.17
C PHE A 140 11.67 28.55 -6.93
N THR A 141 12.31 29.07 -7.99
CA THR A 141 11.68 30.06 -8.88
C THR A 141 11.54 29.47 -10.27
N ILE A 142 10.39 29.62 -10.90
CA ILE A 142 10.14 29.26 -12.30
C ILE A 142 9.69 30.50 -13.05
N LYS A 143 10.44 30.88 -14.08
CA LYS A 143 10.18 32.10 -14.85
C LYS A 143 8.88 32.03 -15.63
N ALA A 144 8.33 33.20 -15.96
CA ALA A 144 7.20 33.29 -16.90
C ALA A 144 7.49 32.49 -18.17
N HIS A 145 6.54 31.65 -18.58
CA HIS A 145 6.65 30.76 -19.74
C HIS A 145 7.88 29.83 -19.75
N GLU A 146 8.44 29.51 -18.59
CA GLU A 146 9.47 28.48 -18.47
C GLU A 146 8.82 27.09 -18.34
N TYR A 147 9.31 26.12 -19.12
CA TYR A 147 8.78 24.77 -19.20
C TYR A 147 9.86 23.75 -18.87
N GLY A 148 9.44 22.65 -18.25
CA GLY A 148 10.30 21.50 -17.96
C GLY A 148 11.32 21.77 -16.86
N LYS A 149 11.14 22.77 -15.99
CA LYS A 149 12.04 23.03 -14.89
C LYS A 149 11.86 22.00 -13.78
N ILE A 150 12.96 21.43 -13.31
CA ILE A 150 12.92 20.36 -12.29
C ILE A 150 13.05 20.97 -10.91
N ALA A 151 11.97 20.79 -10.12
CA ALA A 151 11.99 21.04 -8.68
C ALA A 151 12.49 19.78 -7.97
N LYS A 152 13.65 19.86 -7.36
CA LYS A 152 14.26 18.77 -6.59
C LYS A 152 13.57 18.64 -5.25
N THR A 153 13.37 17.40 -4.78
CA THR A 153 12.70 17.12 -3.50
C THR A 153 13.67 16.81 -2.36
N GLY A 154 14.93 16.54 -2.68
CA GLY A 154 15.93 16.06 -1.71
C GLY A 154 15.64 14.64 -1.22
N LEU A 155 14.81 13.86 -1.94
CA LEU A 155 14.39 12.53 -1.55
C LEU A 155 14.75 11.49 -2.59
N LYS A 156 15.28 10.34 -2.15
CA LYS A 156 15.30 9.11 -2.92
C LYS A 156 14.35 8.11 -2.26
N MET A 157 13.58 7.39 -3.03
CA MET A 157 12.54 6.50 -2.51
C MET A 157 12.63 5.12 -3.17
N ALA A 158 12.58 4.07 -2.36
CA ALA A 158 12.48 2.70 -2.86
C ALA A 158 11.00 2.32 -2.92
N ILE A 159 10.44 2.34 -4.12
CA ILE A 159 9.05 1.94 -4.36
C ILE A 159 8.98 0.42 -4.37
N PRO A 160 8.10 -0.21 -3.59
CA PRO A 160 8.00 -1.66 -3.50
C PRO A 160 7.52 -2.28 -4.82
N THR A 161 7.94 -3.52 -5.07
CA THR A 161 7.52 -4.28 -6.26
C THR A 161 6.00 -4.40 -6.34
N GLY A 162 5.44 -4.21 -7.53
CA GLY A 162 4.00 -4.22 -7.78
C GLY A 162 3.33 -2.87 -7.58
N TYR A 163 4.10 -1.83 -7.24
CA TYR A 163 3.61 -0.46 -7.10
C TYR A 163 4.39 0.50 -8.00
N GLU A 164 3.76 1.62 -8.31
CA GLU A 164 4.37 2.84 -8.84
C GLU A 164 4.03 4.02 -7.94
N LEU A 165 4.90 5.04 -7.92
CA LEU A 165 4.56 6.32 -7.30
C LEU A 165 4.21 7.33 -8.39
N GLN A 166 2.99 7.85 -8.33
CA GLN A 166 2.51 8.88 -9.27
C GLN A 166 2.71 10.27 -8.68
N ILE A 167 3.41 11.14 -9.41
CA ILE A 167 3.54 12.56 -9.08
C ILE A 167 2.38 13.32 -9.73
N ARG A 168 1.58 13.99 -8.91
CA ARG A 168 0.38 14.72 -9.31
C ARG A 168 0.42 16.17 -8.83
N PRO A 169 -0.24 17.11 -9.53
CA PRO A 169 -0.37 18.47 -9.04
C PRO A 169 -1.24 18.51 -7.78
N ARG A 170 -1.01 19.51 -6.94
CA ARG A 170 -1.90 19.84 -5.83
C ARG A 170 -3.00 20.77 -6.32
N SER A 171 -4.24 20.52 -5.93
CA SER A 171 -5.39 21.33 -6.34
C SER A 171 -5.21 22.82 -5.97
N GLY A 172 -4.65 23.11 -4.78
CA GLY A 172 -4.38 24.47 -4.36
C GLY A 172 -3.42 25.23 -5.28
N ASN A 173 -2.33 24.59 -5.70
CA ASN A 173 -1.38 25.21 -6.65
C ASN A 173 -2.03 25.37 -8.03
N SER A 174 -2.78 24.36 -8.50
CA SER A 174 -3.43 24.40 -9.80
C SER A 174 -4.49 25.50 -9.94
N VAL A 175 -5.19 25.84 -8.83
CA VAL A 175 -6.23 26.87 -8.81
C VAL A 175 -5.65 28.27 -8.59
N LYS A 176 -4.65 28.39 -7.69
CA LYS A 176 -4.13 29.68 -7.25
C LYS A 176 -2.95 30.21 -8.06
N THR A 177 -2.31 29.34 -8.86
CA THR A 177 -1.10 29.68 -9.61
C THR A 177 -1.17 29.13 -11.02
N THR A 178 -0.23 29.56 -11.85
CA THR A 178 0.00 29.06 -13.21
C THR A 178 0.95 27.87 -13.25
N LEU A 179 1.34 27.32 -12.09
CA LEU A 179 2.15 26.11 -12.00
C LEU A 179 1.41 24.90 -12.59
N ARG A 180 2.09 24.14 -13.44
CA ARG A 180 1.62 22.83 -13.94
C ARG A 180 2.73 21.81 -13.75
N ILE A 181 2.34 20.55 -13.55
CA ILE A 181 3.27 19.42 -13.59
C ILE A 181 3.25 18.88 -15.02
N SER A 182 4.39 18.98 -15.71
CA SER A 182 4.48 18.81 -17.16
C SER A 182 4.02 17.44 -17.66
N ASN A 183 4.45 16.37 -16.95
CA ASN A 183 4.18 14.98 -17.31
C ASN A 183 3.11 14.31 -16.42
N THR A 184 2.14 15.07 -15.94
CA THR A 184 1.17 14.56 -14.96
C THR A 184 0.23 13.48 -15.53
N PRO A 185 0.07 12.34 -14.82
CA PRO A 185 0.84 11.91 -13.67
C PRO A 185 2.26 11.50 -14.04
N GLY A 186 3.25 12.07 -13.33
CA GLY A 186 4.63 11.61 -13.45
C GLY A 186 4.78 10.22 -12.82
N THR A 187 5.49 9.31 -13.47
CA THR A 187 5.67 7.94 -12.97
C THR A 187 7.05 7.76 -12.38
N ILE A 188 7.10 7.27 -11.14
CA ILE A 188 8.33 6.79 -10.49
C ILE A 188 8.20 5.28 -10.36
N ASP A 189 9.01 4.58 -11.11
CA ASP A 189 8.98 3.11 -11.18
C ASP A 189 9.61 2.46 -9.94
N CYS A 190 9.19 1.23 -9.65
CA CYS A 190 9.93 0.33 -8.79
C CYS A 190 11.36 0.16 -9.34
N GLY A 191 12.37 0.42 -8.48
CA GLY A 191 13.78 0.37 -8.87
C GLY A 191 14.39 1.71 -9.30
N TYR A 192 13.61 2.78 -9.43
CA TYR A 192 14.16 4.13 -9.57
C TYR A 192 14.65 4.64 -8.21
N CYS A 193 15.97 4.63 -8.01
CA CYS A 193 16.61 4.98 -6.74
C CYS A 193 17.36 6.32 -6.78
N ASN A 194 17.18 7.15 -7.81
CA ASN A 194 17.74 8.49 -7.85
C ASN A 194 16.81 9.50 -7.15
N GLU A 195 17.31 10.73 -6.97
CA GLU A 195 16.54 11.82 -6.41
C GLU A 195 15.27 12.08 -7.22
N ILE A 196 14.12 12.17 -6.55
CA ILE A 196 12.84 12.50 -7.16
C ILE A 196 12.84 13.99 -7.55
N GLY A 197 12.71 14.25 -8.84
CA GLY A 197 12.53 15.57 -9.42
C GLY A 197 11.12 15.75 -9.96
N ILE A 198 10.50 16.86 -9.66
CA ILE A 198 9.16 17.22 -10.13
C ILE A 198 9.30 18.17 -11.32
N ILE A 199 8.82 17.75 -12.49
CA ILE A 199 8.93 18.53 -13.73
C ILE A 199 7.80 19.56 -13.76
N CYS A 200 8.15 20.83 -13.70
CA CYS A 200 7.24 21.96 -13.56
C CYS A 200 7.23 22.86 -14.80
N ASP A 201 6.05 23.32 -15.15
CA ASP A 201 5.83 24.39 -16.15
C ASP A 201 5.18 25.61 -15.48
N ASN A 202 5.57 26.80 -15.87
CA ASN A 202 4.86 28.03 -15.59
C ASN A 202 4.18 28.52 -16.90
N ILE A 203 2.86 28.43 -16.95
CA ILE A 203 2.07 28.84 -18.12
C ILE A 203 1.59 30.31 -18.04
N GLY A 204 2.06 31.04 -17.04
CA GLY A 204 1.64 32.43 -16.79
C GLY A 204 2.68 33.46 -17.24
N ASP A 205 2.27 34.71 -17.21
CA ASP A 205 3.05 35.88 -17.64
C ASP A 205 3.97 36.44 -16.51
N GLU A 206 3.89 35.88 -15.30
CA GLU A 206 4.69 36.30 -14.15
C GLU A 206 5.54 35.13 -13.63
N ASP A 207 6.68 35.45 -13.02
CA ASP A 207 7.52 34.49 -12.33
C ASP A 207 6.76 33.88 -11.15
N LEU A 208 6.94 32.59 -10.90
CA LEU A 208 6.44 31.92 -9.72
C LEU A 208 7.59 31.68 -8.75
N GLU A 209 7.43 32.11 -7.52
CA GLU A 209 8.39 31.91 -6.45
C GLU A 209 7.79 31.01 -5.35
N PHE A 210 8.52 29.97 -5.00
CA PHE A 210 8.21 29.07 -3.89
C PHE A 210 9.37 29.10 -2.90
N LYS A 211 9.07 28.95 -1.62
CA LYS A 211 10.05 28.95 -0.54
C LYS A 211 10.37 27.52 -0.10
N ALA A 212 11.52 27.36 0.51
CA ALA A 212 11.88 26.13 1.21
C ALA A 212 10.76 25.75 2.19
N GLY A 213 10.31 24.50 2.13
CA GLY A 213 9.18 23.99 2.91
C GLY A 213 7.81 24.13 2.23
N ASP A 214 7.69 24.82 1.09
CA ASP A 214 6.44 24.86 0.32
C ASP A 214 6.13 23.49 -0.28
N ARG A 215 4.82 23.18 -0.37
CA ARG A 215 4.31 21.92 -0.94
C ARG A 215 4.10 22.09 -2.43
N ILE A 216 5.02 21.51 -3.22
CA ILE A 216 5.06 21.71 -4.68
C ILE A 216 4.14 20.76 -5.44
N ALA A 217 4.06 19.50 -5.00
CA ALA A 217 3.26 18.45 -5.63
C ALA A 217 2.77 17.46 -4.57
N GLN A 218 1.98 16.48 -4.99
CA GLN A 218 1.59 15.33 -4.18
C GLN A 218 1.96 14.03 -4.86
N GLY A 219 2.30 13.01 -4.05
CA GLY A 219 2.54 11.64 -4.48
C GLY A 219 1.35 10.75 -4.18
N VAL A 220 1.03 9.83 -5.07
CA VAL A 220 0.02 8.79 -4.85
C VAL A 220 0.65 7.45 -5.17
N LEU A 221 0.71 6.55 -4.18
CA LEU A 221 1.15 5.17 -4.40
C LEU A 221 0.02 4.41 -5.09
N ALA A 222 0.32 3.78 -6.22
CA ALA A 222 -0.66 3.03 -7.00
C ALA A 222 -0.18 1.61 -7.28
N ILE A 223 -1.10 0.64 -7.31
CA ILE A 223 -0.81 -0.74 -7.72
C ILE A 223 -0.53 -0.73 -9.23
N CYS A 224 0.59 -1.33 -9.63
CA CYS A 224 1.06 -1.37 -11.01
C CYS A 224 1.19 -2.81 -11.52
N PRO A 225 0.10 -3.42 -12.05
CA PRO A 225 0.16 -4.75 -12.65
C PRO A 225 1.00 -4.74 -13.92
N LYS A 226 1.84 -5.75 -14.10
CA LYS A 226 2.65 -5.90 -15.31
C LYS A 226 1.81 -6.49 -16.45
N GLY A 227 1.65 -5.73 -17.53
CA GLY A 227 1.05 -6.23 -18.76
C GLY A 227 1.96 -7.23 -19.50
N ILE A 228 1.40 -8.34 -19.97
CA ILE A 228 2.05 -9.27 -20.88
C ILE A 228 1.41 -9.06 -22.25
N PHE A 229 2.23 -8.68 -23.24
CA PHE A 229 1.74 -8.43 -24.58
C PHE A 229 1.76 -9.73 -25.41
N ASN A 230 0.59 -10.11 -25.92
CA ASN A 230 0.42 -11.20 -26.87
C ASN A 230 -0.07 -10.63 -28.20
N GLN A 231 0.74 -10.72 -29.25
CA GLN A 231 0.36 -10.29 -30.57
C GLN A 231 -0.68 -11.24 -31.17
N VAL A 232 -1.79 -10.69 -31.63
CA VAL A 232 -2.87 -11.44 -32.27
C VAL A 232 -3.15 -10.84 -33.66
N GLU A 233 -3.63 -11.68 -34.60
CA GLU A 233 -3.99 -11.24 -35.94
C GLU A 233 -5.29 -10.43 -35.99
N ASP A 234 -6.24 -10.78 -35.13
CA ASP A 234 -7.56 -10.15 -35.07
C ASP A 234 -7.99 -9.98 -33.61
N ILE A 235 -7.99 -8.74 -33.15
CA ILE A 235 -8.36 -8.39 -31.77
C ILE A 235 -9.83 -8.71 -31.46
N MET A 236 -10.71 -8.70 -32.47
CA MET A 236 -12.14 -8.97 -32.28
C MET A 236 -12.39 -10.41 -31.87
N LYS A 237 -11.54 -11.36 -32.28
CA LYS A 237 -11.63 -12.77 -31.89
C LYS A 237 -11.32 -12.95 -30.39
N VAL A 238 -10.54 -12.05 -29.78
CA VAL A 238 -10.18 -12.09 -28.36
C VAL A 238 -11.14 -11.25 -27.52
N ALA A 239 -11.49 -10.04 -27.98
CA ALA A 239 -12.33 -9.11 -27.23
C ALA A 239 -13.82 -9.48 -27.25
N GLY A 240 -14.27 -10.31 -28.21
CA GLY A 240 -15.66 -10.74 -28.33
C GLY A 240 -16.61 -9.66 -28.86
N ALA A 241 -16.41 -8.40 -28.50
CA ALA A 241 -17.22 -7.27 -28.96
C ALA A 241 -16.43 -5.96 -28.96
N ASN A 242 -16.77 -5.07 -29.88
CA ASN A 242 -16.28 -3.70 -29.92
C ASN A 242 -17.40 -2.77 -29.37
N ARG A 243 -17.09 -1.97 -28.35
CA ARG A 243 -18.04 -0.99 -27.79
C ARG A 243 -18.48 0.09 -28.78
N GLN A 244 -17.86 0.18 -29.95
CA GLN A 244 -18.04 1.21 -30.95
C GLN A 244 -18.01 2.65 -30.40
N GLY A 245 -17.38 3.57 -31.11
CA GLY A 245 -17.23 4.96 -30.71
C GLY A 245 -15.85 5.29 -30.14
N GLY A 246 -15.55 6.56 -30.12
CA GLY A 246 -14.30 7.18 -29.68
C GLY A 246 -14.32 8.66 -30.03
N PHE A 247 -13.32 9.40 -29.53
CA PHE A 247 -13.11 10.82 -29.88
C PHE A 247 -14.38 11.71 -29.84
N GLY A 248 -15.20 11.56 -28.79
CA GLY A 248 -16.40 12.36 -28.58
C GLY A 248 -17.67 11.81 -29.23
N SER A 249 -17.71 10.54 -29.66
CA SER A 249 -18.89 9.88 -30.22
C SER A 249 -20.10 9.79 -29.30
N THR A 250 -19.94 10.07 -27.98
CA THR A 250 -21.02 10.09 -26.99
C THR A 250 -21.64 11.47 -26.79
N GLY A 251 -21.31 12.45 -27.63
CA GLY A 251 -21.85 13.80 -27.57
C GLY A 251 -21.10 14.72 -26.60
N LYS A 252 -21.48 16.00 -26.60
CA LYS A 252 -21.07 17.03 -25.64
C LYS A 252 -22.05 17.03 -24.49
#